data_bcb3eb6bbe2be270ec55e892df0ff47e
#
_entry.id   bcb3eb6bbe2be270ec55e892df0ff47e
#
_cell.length_a   1.000
_cell.length_b   1.000
_cell.length_c   1.000
_cell.angle_alpha   90.00
_cell.angle_beta   90.00
_cell.angle_gamma   90.00
#
_symmetry.space_group_name_H-M   'P 1'
#
loop_
_entity.id
_entity.type
_entity.pdbx_description
1 polymer ?
#
loop_
_entity_poly.entity_id
_entity_poly.type
_entity_poly.pdbx_seq_one_letter_code
_entity_poly.pdbx_strand_id
1 'polypeptide(L)'
;MIVRNFGIVNSSEARIYSATVSWEDRELPDQELIFEIRDEAPEHSAHAEPCADAFLAACFPLAAIHGEARIRIHGQPCPLLIEGLYTAHAWWTSWGGMPFPMPLIETFPRADCGVPAGPRRGVAFLSGGVDGLHMLMQNHRRYDPEDPAYIRDALFIHGFDIGKRAYNPELERFRKAFESLEPLAADAGVRLISCRTNESEFACPVRARRLG
;
A
#
# COMPACT_ATOMS: atom_id res chain seq x y z
N MET A 1 18.03 -6.82 0.17
CA MET A 1 17.26 -5.71 -0.46
C MET A 1 17.56 -4.40 0.24
N ILE A 2 17.71 -3.29 -0.50
CA ILE A 2 17.89 -1.94 0.07
C ILE A 2 16.78 -1.03 -0.45
N VAL A 3 16.08 -0.31 0.45
CA VAL A 3 15.04 0.67 0.11
C VAL A 3 15.54 2.06 0.52
N ARG A 4 15.68 2.95 -0.46
CA ARG A 4 16.34 4.26 -0.28
C ARG A 4 15.75 5.33 -1.22
N ASN A 5 16.27 6.55 -1.14
CA ASN A 5 15.95 7.68 -2.02
C ASN A 5 14.43 7.96 -2.06
N PHE A 6 13.84 8.13 -0.87
CA PHE A 6 12.43 8.50 -0.78
C PHE A 6 12.16 9.85 -1.41
N GLY A 7 11.17 9.91 -2.28
CA GLY A 7 10.79 11.11 -3.01
C GLY A 7 9.30 11.39 -2.98
N ILE A 8 8.96 12.66 -3.17
CA ILE A 8 7.59 13.12 -3.43
C ILE A 8 7.62 14.03 -4.66
N VAL A 9 6.73 13.75 -5.60
CA VAL A 9 6.43 14.64 -6.71
C VAL A 9 4.97 15.05 -6.59
N ASN A 10 4.72 16.35 -6.52
CA ASN A 10 3.37 16.92 -6.49
C ASN A 10 3.03 17.47 -7.87
N SER A 11 1.88 17.10 -8.40
CA SER A 11 1.25 17.69 -9.57
C SER A 11 -0.10 18.29 -9.20
N SER A 12 -0.77 18.94 -10.15
CA SER A 12 -2.13 19.45 -9.96
C SER A 12 -3.18 18.34 -9.79
N GLU A 13 -2.88 17.11 -10.23
CA GLU A 13 -3.85 16.03 -10.28
C GLU A 13 -3.50 14.86 -9.36
N ALA A 14 -2.21 14.73 -8.99
CA ALA A 14 -1.74 13.57 -8.24
C ALA A 14 -0.52 13.91 -7.38
N ARG A 15 -0.34 13.12 -6.36
CA ARG A 15 0.88 13.05 -5.57
C ARG A 15 1.52 11.69 -5.73
N ILE A 16 2.79 11.68 -6.13
CA ILE A 16 3.56 10.46 -6.34
C ILE A 16 4.62 10.36 -5.24
N TYR A 17 4.53 9.32 -4.45
CA TYR A 17 5.55 8.91 -3.50
C TYR A 17 6.40 7.83 -4.15
N SER A 18 7.72 7.93 -4.05
CA SER A 18 8.63 6.96 -4.64
C SER A 18 9.76 6.56 -3.69
N ALA A 19 10.32 5.38 -3.95
CA ALA A 19 11.56 4.91 -3.35
C ALA A 19 12.31 4.02 -4.33
N THR A 20 13.65 4.08 -4.30
CA THR A 20 14.51 3.16 -5.04
C THR A 20 14.64 1.85 -4.28
N VAL A 21 14.39 0.74 -4.95
CA VAL A 21 14.58 -0.63 -4.45
C VAL A 21 15.75 -1.26 -5.17
N SER A 22 16.78 -1.66 -4.42
CA SER A 22 17.97 -2.40 -4.90
C SER A 22 17.97 -3.80 -4.31
N TRP A 23 18.30 -4.78 -5.13
CA TRP A 23 18.36 -6.19 -4.74
C TRP A 23 19.78 -6.53 -4.29
N GLU A 24 19.96 -7.28 -3.19
CA GLU A 24 21.28 -7.68 -2.70
C GLU A 24 21.59 -9.14 -3.03
N ASP A 25 20.59 -10.02 -2.97
CA ASP A 25 20.73 -11.46 -3.20
C ASP A 25 20.26 -11.89 -4.61
N ARG A 26 19.96 -10.91 -5.47
CA ARG A 26 19.50 -11.10 -6.85
C ARG A 26 20.20 -10.13 -7.81
N GLU A 27 20.58 -10.62 -8.96
CA GLU A 27 21.09 -9.79 -10.06
C GLU A 27 19.94 -9.15 -10.83
N LEU A 28 19.25 -8.19 -10.19
CA LEU A 28 18.21 -7.39 -10.79
C LEU A 28 18.61 -5.91 -10.74
N PRO A 29 18.20 -5.12 -11.74
CA PRO A 29 18.47 -3.69 -11.73
C PRO A 29 17.74 -3.00 -10.59
N ASP A 30 18.22 -1.85 -10.18
CA ASP A 30 17.48 -0.96 -9.30
C ASP A 30 16.14 -0.61 -9.94
N GLN A 31 15.10 -0.61 -9.14
CA GLN A 31 13.73 -0.32 -9.57
C GLN A 31 13.14 0.79 -8.69
N GLU A 32 12.27 1.60 -9.27
CA GLU A 32 11.52 2.60 -8.52
C GLU A 32 10.15 2.05 -8.15
N LEU A 33 9.85 1.95 -6.85
CA LEU A 33 8.52 1.65 -6.33
C LEU A 33 7.76 2.96 -6.14
N ILE A 34 6.55 3.03 -6.69
CA ILE A 34 5.72 4.24 -6.65
C ILE A 34 4.35 3.96 -6.04
N PHE A 35 3.83 4.99 -5.34
CA PHE A 35 2.43 5.13 -4.97
C PHE A 35 1.92 6.48 -5.47
N GLU A 36 1.06 6.47 -6.46
CA GLU A 36 0.40 7.65 -7.01
C GLU A 36 -0.99 7.76 -6.39
N ILE A 37 -1.24 8.84 -5.67
CA ILE A 37 -2.53 9.12 -5.02
C ILE A 37 -3.16 10.31 -5.74
N ARG A 38 -4.37 10.12 -6.26
CA ARG A 38 -5.20 11.16 -6.84
C ARG A 38 -6.29 11.53 -5.87
N ASP A 39 -6.20 12.72 -5.35
CA ASP A 39 -7.12 13.30 -4.39
C ASP A 39 -7.53 14.70 -4.86
N GLU A 40 -8.82 14.94 -5.00
CA GLU A 40 -9.36 16.24 -5.42
C GLU A 40 -9.30 17.30 -4.30
N ALA A 41 -8.92 16.91 -3.06
CA ALA A 41 -8.77 17.83 -1.94
C ALA A 41 -7.30 17.92 -1.46
N PRO A 42 -6.41 18.56 -2.21
CA PRO A 42 -4.97 18.61 -1.93
C PRO A 42 -4.60 19.36 -0.65
N GLU A 43 -5.47 20.17 -0.11
CA GLU A 43 -5.26 20.97 1.10
C GLU A 43 -4.98 20.13 2.37
N HIS A 44 -5.47 18.90 2.43
CA HIS A 44 -5.22 18.01 3.57
C HIS A 44 -3.84 17.33 3.54
N SER A 45 -3.09 17.53 2.50
CA SER A 45 -1.83 16.82 2.23
C SER A 45 -0.60 17.73 2.08
N ALA A 46 -0.71 19.01 2.42
CA ALA A 46 0.34 20.03 2.19
C ALA A 46 1.69 19.71 2.85
N HIS A 47 1.74 18.81 3.83
CA HIS A 47 2.95 18.50 4.61
C HIS A 47 3.25 17.00 4.69
N ALA A 48 2.71 16.19 3.77
CA ALA A 48 2.99 14.76 3.79
C ALA A 48 4.42 14.50 3.28
N GLU A 49 5.26 13.94 4.15
CA GLU A 49 6.59 13.42 3.78
C GLU A 49 6.48 11.95 3.34
N PRO A 50 7.45 11.42 2.56
CA PRO A 50 7.49 10.00 2.22
C PRO A 50 7.54 9.16 3.49
N CYS A 51 6.58 8.25 3.63
CA CYS A 51 6.49 7.41 4.82
C CYS A 51 7.27 6.11 4.64
N ALA A 52 8.36 5.93 5.39
CA ALA A 52 9.14 4.70 5.38
C ALA A 52 8.29 3.46 5.71
N ASP A 53 7.24 3.61 6.52
CA ASP A 53 6.32 2.52 6.87
C ASP A 53 5.63 1.92 5.65
N ALA A 54 5.15 2.77 4.73
CA ALA A 54 4.45 2.33 3.53
C ALA A 54 5.38 1.50 2.62
N PHE A 55 6.62 1.98 2.43
CA PHE A 55 7.61 1.28 1.60
C PHE A 55 8.12 0.00 2.28
N LEU A 56 8.31 0.00 3.60
CA LEU A 56 8.68 -1.22 4.33
C LEU A 56 7.57 -2.27 4.23
N ALA A 57 6.31 -1.87 4.43
CA ALA A 57 5.16 -2.77 4.33
C ALA A 57 5.04 -3.40 2.94
N ALA A 58 5.27 -2.64 1.86
CA ALA A 58 5.22 -3.13 0.50
C ALA A 58 6.43 -4.01 0.14
N CYS A 59 7.64 -3.63 0.57
CA CYS A 59 8.87 -4.32 0.20
C CYS A 59 9.15 -5.59 1.03
N PHE A 60 8.62 -5.71 2.25
CA PHE A 60 8.88 -6.87 3.11
C PHE A 60 8.37 -8.19 2.51
N PRO A 61 7.13 -8.30 2.00
CA PRO A 61 6.68 -9.49 1.31
C PRO A 61 7.51 -9.79 0.05
N LEU A 62 7.90 -8.75 -0.70
CA LEU A 62 8.73 -8.90 -1.89
C LEU A 62 10.12 -9.46 -1.53
N ALA A 63 10.75 -8.93 -0.47
CA ALA A 63 12.04 -9.43 0.01
C ALA A 63 11.94 -10.91 0.38
N ALA A 64 10.91 -11.32 1.12
CA ALA A 64 10.68 -12.71 1.47
C ALA A 64 10.48 -13.60 0.23
N ILE A 65 9.61 -13.19 -0.71
CA ILE A 65 9.31 -13.94 -1.94
C ILE A 65 10.56 -14.10 -2.83
N HIS A 66 11.40 -13.08 -2.90
CA HIS A 66 12.63 -13.11 -3.68
C HIS A 66 13.79 -13.79 -2.96
N GLY A 67 13.62 -14.15 -1.68
CA GLY A 67 14.64 -14.83 -0.89
C GLY A 67 15.80 -13.93 -0.48
N GLU A 68 15.54 -12.63 -0.34
CA GLU A 68 16.49 -11.68 0.23
C GLU A 68 16.73 -12.00 1.70
N ALA A 69 17.97 -12.12 2.12
CA ALA A 69 18.32 -12.42 3.51
C ALA A 69 17.94 -11.28 4.48
N ARG A 70 17.90 -10.05 3.96
CA ARG A 70 17.57 -8.85 4.73
C ARG A 70 16.87 -7.80 3.87
N ILE A 71 16.20 -6.88 4.57
CA ILE A 71 15.71 -5.62 4.01
C ILE A 71 16.28 -4.46 4.83
N ARG A 72 17.11 -3.64 4.21
CA ARG A 72 17.63 -2.40 4.78
C ARG A 72 16.81 -1.23 4.28
N ILE A 73 16.22 -0.46 5.19
CA ILE A 73 15.43 0.72 4.85
C ILE A 73 16.12 2.00 5.35
N HIS A 74 16.37 2.95 4.45
CA HIS A 74 16.99 4.24 4.76
C HIS A 74 15.95 5.26 5.26
N GLY A 75 15.16 4.86 6.25
CA GLY A 75 14.14 5.67 6.89
C GLY A 75 13.96 5.23 8.33
N GLN A 76 13.02 5.85 9.03
CA GLN A 76 12.70 5.52 10.41
C GLN A 76 11.28 4.93 10.51
N PRO A 77 11.09 3.63 10.23
CA PRO A 77 9.78 3.01 10.34
C PRO A 77 9.33 2.86 11.78
N CYS A 78 8.02 2.69 11.95
CA CYS A 78 7.39 2.42 13.23
C CYS A 78 7.84 1.07 13.79
N PRO A 79 8.31 0.96 15.05
CA PRO A 79 8.66 -0.32 15.66
C PRO A 79 7.48 -1.29 15.71
N LEU A 80 6.25 -0.83 15.92
CA LEU A 80 5.06 -1.70 15.87
C LEU A 80 4.80 -2.27 14.48
N LEU A 81 5.14 -1.55 13.41
CA LEU A 81 5.06 -2.10 12.06
C LEU A 81 6.07 -3.25 11.89
N ILE A 82 7.30 -3.09 12.38
CA ILE A 82 8.33 -4.13 12.31
C ILE A 82 7.86 -5.40 13.00
N GLU A 83 7.35 -5.29 14.23
CA GLU A 83 6.76 -6.42 14.97
C GLU A 83 5.57 -7.04 14.23
N GLY A 84 4.70 -6.20 13.66
CA GLY A 84 3.54 -6.62 12.88
C GLY A 84 3.93 -7.41 11.63
N LEU A 85 4.97 -7.00 10.92
CA LEU A 85 5.47 -7.69 9.72
C LEU A 85 6.04 -9.07 10.05
N TYR A 86 6.82 -9.19 11.12
CA TYR A 86 7.31 -10.48 11.59
C TYR A 86 6.16 -11.40 12.03
N THR A 87 5.17 -10.85 12.71
CA THR A 87 3.96 -11.59 13.11
C THR A 87 3.18 -12.06 11.89
N ALA A 88 2.96 -11.19 10.90
CA ALA A 88 2.27 -11.54 9.66
C ALA A 88 3.01 -12.65 8.90
N HIS A 89 4.35 -12.56 8.80
CA HIS A 89 5.16 -13.60 8.16
C HIS A 89 5.03 -14.94 8.87
N ALA A 90 5.04 -14.97 10.22
CA ALA A 90 4.84 -16.19 10.99
C ALA A 90 3.46 -16.83 10.72
N TRP A 91 2.40 -16.02 10.59
CA TRP A 91 1.08 -16.51 10.21
C TRP A 91 1.06 -17.07 8.79
N TRP A 92 1.63 -16.37 7.81
CA TRP A 92 1.71 -16.86 6.42
C TRP A 92 2.45 -18.20 6.32
N THR A 93 3.54 -18.34 7.09
CA THR A 93 4.30 -19.61 7.16
C THR A 93 3.47 -20.72 7.78
N SER A 94 2.76 -20.45 8.89
CA SER A 94 1.93 -21.45 9.58
C SER A 94 0.74 -21.93 8.73
N TRP A 95 0.19 -21.06 7.88
CA TRP A 95 -0.89 -21.45 6.95
C TRP A 95 -0.38 -22.22 5.72
N GLY A 96 0.92 -22.51 5.64
CA GLY A 96 1.51 -23.22 4.51
C GLY A 96 1.58 -22.42 3.23
N GLY A 97 1.28 -21.12 3.28
CA GLY A 97 1.24 -20.26 2.11
C GLY A 97 2.59 -19.71 1.67
N MET A 98 3.57 -19.64 2.56
CA MET A 98 4.87 -19.02 2.29
C MET A 98 6.03 -19.80 2.91
N PRO A 99 6.67 -20.72 2.17
CA PRO A 99 7.90 -21.38 2.61
C PRO A 99 9.15 -20.48 2.43
N PHE A 100 8.98 -19.17 2.45
CA PHE A 100 10.08 -18.23 2.24
C PHE A 100 10.76 -17.87 3.55
N PRO A 101 12.10 -17.74 3.57
CA PRO A 101 12.81 -17.27 4.75
C PRO A 101 12.35 -15.87 5.13
N MET A 102 12.29 -15.62 6.43
CA MET A 102 11.95 -14.30 6.94
C MET A 102 13.15 -13.36 6.76
N PRO A 103 13.02 -12.26 6.01
CA PRO A 103 14.13 -11.32 5.86
C PRO A 103 14.35 -10.55 7.17
N LEU A 104 15.61 -10.32 7.52
CA LEU A 104 15.97 -9.47 8.66
C LEU A 104 15.72 -7.99 8.29
N ILE A 105 14.94 -7.28 9.10
CA ILE A 105 14.74 -5.85 8.91
C ILE A 105 15.89 -5.08 9.57
N GLU A 106 16.71 -4.41 8.77
CA GLU A 106 17.81 -3.55 9.23
C GLU A 106 17.41 -2.08 9.10
N THR A 107 17.22 -1.41 10.22
CA THR A 107 16.82 -0.01 10.27
C THR A 107 17.10 0.61 11.62
N PHE A 108 17.00 1.94 11.69
CA PHE A 108 16.87 2.68 12.93
C PHE A 108 15.40 3.11 13.08
N PRO A 109 14.59 2.36 13.86
CA PRO A 109 13.19 2.71 14.02
C PRO A 109 13.06 4.07 14.73
N ARG A 110 11.98 4.79 14.47
CA ARG A 110 11.70 6.03 15.22
C ARG A 110 11.45 5.72 16.70
N ALA A 111 11.76 6.71 17.55
CA ALA A 111 11.70 6.52 19.01
C ALA A 111 10.27 6.30 19.53
N ASP A 112 9.28 6.81 18.82
CA ASP A 112 7.88 6.63 19.16
C ASP A 112 7.06 6.17 17.95
N CYS A 113 5.95 5.51 18.24
CA CYS A 113 4.92 5.20 17.28
C CYS A 113 3.89 6.32 17.22
N GLY A 114 4.35 7.55 17.47
CA GLY A 114 3.53 8.74 17.66
C GLY A 114 2.39 8.80 16.65
N VAL A 115 1.21 8.86 17.19
CA VAL A 115 0.04 9.16 16.40
C VAL A 115 0.24 10.55 15.84
N PRO A 116 0.18 10.73 14.50
CA PRO A 116 0.32 12.05 13.92
C PRO A 116 -0.57 13.06 14.64
N ALA A 117 0.01 14.20 15.04
CA ALA A 117 -0.74 15.29 15.62
C ALA A 117 -1.63 15.88 14.52
N GLY A 118 -2.91 15.54 14.52
CA GLY A 118 -3.87 16.04 13.55
C GLY A 118 -5.20 15.28 13.62
N PRO A 119 -6.24 15.77 12.94
CA PRO A 119 -7.53 15.09 12.91
C PRO A 119 -7.34 13.74 12.21
N ARG A 120 -7.64 12.67 12.92
CA ARG A 120 -7.66 11.32 12.36
C ARG A 120 -8.90 11.17 11.47
N ARG A 121 -8.73 10.42 10.40
CA ARG A 121 -9.82 10.05 9.50
C ARG A 121 -9.80 8.55 9.27
N GLY A 122 -10.96 7.93 9.39
CA GLY A 122 -11.15 6.53 9.00
C GLY A 122 -11.05 6.41 7.49
N VAL A 123 -10.24 5.45 7.01
CA VAL A 123 -10.08 5.12 5.59
C VAL A 123 -10.32 3.62 5.42
N ALA A 124 -11.03 3.25 4.35
CA ALA A 124 -11.28 1.86 3.99
C ALA A 124 -10.79 1.53 2.58
N PHE A 125 -10.44 0.28 2.33
CA PHE A 125 -10.27 -0.22 0.96
C PHE A 125 -11.65 -0.57 0.39
N LEU A 126 -11.97 -0.08 -0.80
CA LEU A 126 -13.24 -0.32 -1.46
C LEU A 126 -13.03 -0.87 -2.87
N SER A 127 -13.32 -2.16 -3.06
CA SER A 127 -13.27 -2.81 -4.37
C SER A 127 -14.65 -2.95 -5.04
N GLY A 128 -15.72 -2.46 -4.37
CA GLY A 128 -17.11 -2.65 -4.81
C GLY A 128 -17.70 -4.01 -4.43
N GLY A 129 -16.93 -4.86 -3.75
CA GLY A 129 -17.44 -6.13 -3.21
C GLY A 129 -18.36 -5.93 -2.01
N VAL A 130 -19.22 -6.92 -1.77
CA VAL A 130 -20.23 -6.90 -0.68
C VAL A 130 -19.61 -6.69 0.69
N ASP A 131 -18.43 -7.23 0.95
CA ASP A 131 -17.76 -7.12 2.25
C ASP A 131 -17.33 -5.68 2.55
N GLY A 132 -16.77 -4.98 1.55
CA GLY A 132 -16.39 -3.56 1.67
C GLY A 132 -17.60 -2.68 1.94
N LEU A 133 -18.69 -2.87 1.20
CA LEU A 133 -19.93 -2.12 1.39
C LEU A 133 -20.57 -2.44 2.76
N HIS A 134 -20.59 -3.71 3.15
CA HIS A 134 -21.10 -4.11 4.46
C HIS A 134 -20.29 -3.46 5.60
N MET A 135 -18.97 -3.46 5.50
CA MET A 135 -18.08 -2.84 6.47
C MET A 135 -18.35 -1.33 6.59
N LEU A 136 -18.53 -0.61 5.48
CA LEU A 136 -18.90 0.82 5.50
C LEU A 136 -20.26 1.02 6.21
N MET A 137 -21.27 0.25 5.85
CA MET A 137 -22.59 0.34 6.49
C MET A 137 -22.53 0.07 8.00
N GLN A 138 -21.73 -0.92 8.43
CA GLN A 138 -21.57 -1.22 9.86
C GLN A 138 -20.81 -0.13 10.59
N ASN A 139 -19.78 0.44 9.95
CA ASN A 139 -19.01 1.55 10.50
C ASN A 139 -19.92 2.77 10.73
N HIS A 140 -20.68 3.19 9.72
CA HIS A 140 -21.58 4.35 9.80
C HIS A 140 -22.75 4.16 10.77
N ARG A 141 -23.14 2.92 11.10
CA ARG A 141 -24.13 2.64 12.14
C ARG A 141 -23.53 2.70 13.54
N ARG A 142 -22.23 2.44 13.67
CA ARG A 142 -21.53 2.29 14.94
C ARG A 142 -20.93 3.59 15.45
N TYR A 143 -20.46 4.43 14.55
CA TYR A 143 -19.73 5.65 14.88
C TYR A 143 -20.48 6.87 14.38
N ASP A 144 -20.44 7.94 15.18
CA ASP A 144 -20.95 9.24 14.76
C ASP A 144 -20.00 9.89 13.74
N PRO A 145 -20.49 10.77 12.84
CA PRO A 145 -19.63 11.44 11.85
C PRO A 145 -18.46 12.23 12.45
N GLU A 146 -18.53 12.68 13.70
CA GLU A 146 -17.42 13.37 14.36
C GLU A 146 -16.39 12.43 14.99
N ASP A 147 -16.69 11.12 15.08
CA ASP A 147 -15.76 10.13 15.63
C ASP A 147 -14.57 9.94 14.69
N PRO A 148 -13.32 9.90 15.20
CA PRO A 148 -12.13 9.60 14.40
C PRO A 148 -12.15 8.24 13.71
N ALA A 149 -12.92 7.27 14.21
CA ALA A 149 -13.09 5.95 13.62
C ALA A 149 -14.16 5.91 12.52
N TYR A 150 -14.94 6.99 12.33
CA TYR A 150 -15.90 7.09 11.24
C TYR A 150 -15.17 7.13 9.89
N ILE A 151 -15.52 6.23 8.97
CA ILE A 151 -14.89 6.13 7.66
C ILE A 151 -15.46 7.23 6.76
N ARG A 152 -14.61 8.15 6.34
CA ARG A 152 -14.94 9.24 5.42
C ARG A 152 -14.34 9.08 4.04
N ASP A 153 -13.28 8.29 3.94
CA ASP A 153 -12.52 8.10 2.71
C ASP A 153 -12.44 6.62 2.36
N ALA A 154 -12.51 6.31 1.06
CA ALA A 154 -12.34 4.97 0.53
C ALA A 154 -11.24 4.95 -0.53
N LEU A 155 -10.34 3.98 -0.45
CA LEU A 155 -9.24 3.79 -1.41
C LEU A 155 -9.60 2.71 -2.41
N PHE A 156 -9.48 3.03 -3.70
CA PHE A 156 -9.54 2.07 -4.79
C PHE A 156 -8.16 1.99 -5.45
N ILE A 157 -7.56 0.79 -5.45
CA ILE A 157 -6.15 0.62 -5.82
C ILE A 157 -6.01 -0.07 -7.17
N HIS A 158 -5.27 0.60 -8.08
CA HIS A 158 -4.74 0.02 -9.31
C HIS A 158 -3.35 -0.57 -9.06
N GLY A 159 -3.10 -1.77 -9.56
CA GLY A 159 -1.79 -2.41 -9.47
C GLY A 159 -1.77 -3.70 -8.65
N PHE A 160 -2.89 -4.07 -8.00
CA PHE A 160 -3.07 -5.35 -7.33
C PHE A 160 -3.86 -6.34 -8.20
N ASP A 161 -5.17 -6.44 -8.03
CA ASP A 161 -6.02 -7.37 -8.79
C ASP A 161 -6.42 -6.81 -10.15
N ILE A 162 -6.61 -5.49 -10.24
CA ILE A 162 -6.95 -4.77 -11.47
C ILE A 162 -5.70 -4.03 -11.94
N GLY A 163 -5.25 -4.30 -13.15
CA GLY A 163 -4.19 -3.54 -13.78
C GLY A 163 -2.78 -3.96 -13.39
N LYS A 164 -2.49 -5.26 -13.42
CA LYS A 164 -1.15 -5.83 -13.12
C LYS A 164 -0.03 -5.39 -14.07
N ARG A 165 -0.33 -4.66 -15.13
CA ARG A 165 0.66 -4.10 -16.07
C ARG A 165 0.22 -2.71 -16.51
N ALA A 166 1.17 -1.82 -16.73
CA ALA A 166 0.96 -0.48 -17.30
C ALA A 166 0.43 -0.51 -18.77
N TYR A 167 -0.29 -1.56 -19.14
CA TYR A 167 -0.85 -1.74 -20.48
C TYR A 167 -2.18 -1.00 -20.60
N ASN A 168 -2.35 -0.26 -21.65
CA ASN A 168 -3.48 0.66 -21.93
C ASN A 168 -4.90 0.07 -21.67
N PRO A 169 -5.24 -1.21 -21.99
CA PRO A 169 -6.54 -1.78 -21.66
C PRO A 169 -6.81 -1.99 -20.17
N GLU A 170 -5.78 -2.13 -19.34
CA GLU A 170 -5.94 -2.34 -17.90
C GLU A 170 -6.21 -1.03 -17.18
N LEU A 171 -5.60 0.06 -17.64
CA LEU A 171 -5.89 1.40 -17.16
C LEU A 171 -7.34 1.80 -17.49
N GLU A 172 -7.83 1.45 -18.66
CA GLU A 172 -9.22 1.70 -19.05
C GLU A 172 -10.22 0.89 -18.23
N ARG A 173 -9.90 -0.36 -17.90
CA ARG A 173 -10.71 -1.19 -16.97
C ARG A 173 -10.75 -0.58 -15.57
N PHE A 174 -9.61 -0.11 -15.07
CA PHE A 174 -9.54 0.56 -13.78
C PHE A 174 -10.40 1.83 -13.78
N ARG A 175 -10.29 2.67 -14.81
CA ARG A 175 -11.07 3.90 -14.95
C ARG A 175 -12.57 3.60 -14.92
N LYS A 176 -13.03 2.62 -15.71
CA LYS A 176 -14.45 2.21 -15.75
C LYS A 176 -14.91 1.66 -14.40
N ALA A 177 -14.08 0.88 -13.71
CA ALA A 177 -14.40 0.37 -12.39
C ALA A 177 -14.49 1.51 -11.37
N PHE A 178 -13.56 2.46 -11.40
CA PHE A 178 -13.57 3.65 -10.55
C PHE A 178 -14.86 4.46 -10.78
N GLU A 179 -15.18 4.82 -12.03
CA GLU A 179 -16.39 5.56 -12.42
C GLU A 179 -17.69 4.85 -11.97
N SER A 180 -17.70 3.50 -11.98
CA SER A 180 -18.87 2.74 -11.50
C SER A 180 -18.97 2.69 -9.98
N LEU A 181 -17.87 2.90 -9.25
CA LEU A 181 -17.85 2.93 -7.80
C LEU A 181 -18.16 4.32 -7.22
N GLU A 182 -17.91 5.39 -7.97
CA GLU A 182 -18.16 6.75 -7.48
C GLU A 182 -19.58 6.98 -6.98
N PRO A 183 -20.65 6.57 -7.70
CA PRO A 183 -22.01 6.73 -7.19
C PRO A 183 -22.27 5.93 -5.90
N LEU A 184 -21.72 4.71 -5.81
CA LEU A 184 -21.85 3.89 -4.61
C LEU A 184 -21.12 4.47 -3.40
N ALA A 185 -19.93 5.05 -3.62
CA ALA A 185 -19.19 5.73 -2.59
C ALA A 185 -19.92 7.00 -2.12
N ALA A 186 -20.46 7.78 -3.06
CA ALA A 186 -21.25 8.97 -2.77
C ALA A 186 -22.52 8.63 -1.97
N ASP A 187 -23.26 7.60 -2.37
CA ASP A 187 -24.44 7.11 -1.66
C ASP A 187 -24.09 6.61 -0.24
N ALA A 188 -22.91 6.02 -0.09
CA ALA A 188 -22.37 5.62 1.21
C ALA A 188 -21.80 6.80 2.02
N GLY A 189 -21.78 8.02 1.50
CA GLY A 189 -21.25 9.20 2.18
C GLY A 189 -19.73 9.19 2.35
N VAL A 190 -18.99 8.47 1.51
CA VAL A 190 -17.52 8.41 1.53
C VAL A 190 -16.93 8.99 0.26
N ARG A 191 -15.78 9.65 0.39
CA ARG A 191 -15.00 10.14 -0.73
C ARG A 191 -14.16 8.99 -1.31
N LEU A 192 -14.27 8.74 -2.60
CA LEU A 192 -13.47 7.74 -3.29
C LEU A 192 -12.14 8.35 -3.75
N ILE A 193 -11.03 7.72 -3.36
CA ILE A 193 -9.66 8.14 -3.67
C ILE A 193 -9.02 7.06 -4.54
N SER A 194 -8.46 7.47 -5.68
CA SER A 194 -7.71 6.58 -6.57
C SER A 194 -6.26 6.50 -6.10
N CYS A 195 -5.77 5.28 -5.96
CA CYS A 195 -4.35 4.98 -5.71
C CYS A 195 -3.82 4.05 -6.80
N ARG A 196 -2.63 4.34 -7.33
CA ARG A 196 -1.92 3.47 -8.28
C ARG A 196 -0.56 3.10 -7.72
N THR A 197 -0.18 1.83 -7.91
CA THR A 197 1.17 1.34 -7.59
C THR A 197 1.68 0.42 -8.69
N ASN A 198 3.00 0.35 -8.84
CA ASN A 198 3.68 -0.61 -9.70
C ASN A 198 4.24 -1.82 -8.92
N GLU A 199 3.79 -2.03 -7.70
CA GLU A 199 4.26 -3.13 -6.82
C GLU A 199 4.19 -4.49 -7.52
N SER A 200 3.15 -4.75 -8.30
CA SER A 200 3.00 -6.00 -9.05
C SER A 200 4.06 -6.22 -10.14
N GLU A 201 4.75 -5.17 -10.59
CA GLU A 201 5.85 -5.27 -11.56
C GLU A 201 7.13 -5.83 -10.94
N PHE A 202 7.25 -5.76 -9.61
CA PHE A 202 8.25 -6.46 -8.81
C PHE A 202 7.95 -7.96 -8.71
N ALA A 203 6.92 -8.42 -9.44
CA ALA A 203 6.38 -9.76 -9.33
C ALA A 203 7.41 -10.83 -9.67
N CYS A 204 7.40 -11.79 -8.82
CA CYS A 204 8.19 -12.98 -8.74
C CYS A 204 8.27 -13.76 -10.06
N PRO A 205 9.46 -14.17 -10.51
CA PRO A 205 9.64 -15.19 -11.55
C PRO A 205 9.10 -16.58 -11.17
N VAL A 206 8.56 -16.77 -9.96
CA VAL A 206 8.06 -18.07 -9.45
C VAL A 206 6.84 -18.59 -10.22
N ARG A 207 6.12 -17.78 -11.01
CA ARG A 207 5.01 -18.29 -11.85
C ARG A 207 5.45 -19.16 -13.03
N ALA A 208 6.72 -19.16 -13.39
CA ALA A 208 7.24 -19.99 -14.49
C ALA A 208 7.52 -21.46 -14.10
N ARG A 209 7.50 -21.82 -12.82
CA ARG A 209 7.87 -23.18 -12.33
C ARG A 209 6.71 -24.07 -11.88
N ARG A 210 5.45 -23.66 -12.04
CA ARG A 210 4.27 -24.49 -11.66
C ARG A 210 3.48 -25.06 -12.85
N LEU A 211 4.03 -25.06 -14.06
CA LEU A 211 3.45 -25.72 -15.22
C LEU A 211 4.51 -26.63 -15.87
N GLY A 212 5.00 -27.58 -15.12
CA GLY A 212 5.77 -28.72 -15.59
C GLY A 212 5.30 -29.96 -14.84
#